data_18dcefe6665864ea90ed82ed974ea84f
#
_entry.id   18dcefe6665864ea90ed82ed974ea84f
#
_cell.length_a   1.000
_cell.length_b   1.000
_cell.length_c   1.000
_cell.angle_alpha   90.00
_cell.angle_beta   90.00
_cell.angle_gamma   90.00
#
_symmetry.space_group_name_H-M   'P 1'
#
loop_
_entity.id
_entity.type
_entity.pdbx_description
1 polymer ?
#
loop_
_entity_poly.entity_id
_entity_poly.type
_entity_poly.pdbx_seq_one_letter_code
_entity_poly.pdbx_strand_id
1 'polypeptide(L)'
;MKKTVAVVVLGDIGRSPRMRNHALSLAKEGFNVRMIGYGGSTLDKDITSNSNISINIMSEPFTYEFALKKYVNYAIKCVWQSLTLLWCIGVPNFILLQNPPAIPVLPLCYLYCSISNPFLYLFGKKIELVLDWHNYAYSIMAMSFDNNTSDHPLVRLSKFIESK
;
A
#
# COMPACT_ATOMS: atom_id res chain seq x y z
N MET A 1 10.51 5.68 23.21
CA MET A 1 10.35 6.15 21.81
C MET A 1 8.94 5.85 21.35
N LYS A 2 8.27 6.80 20.69
CA LYS A 2 6.94 6.54 20.08
C LYS A 2 7.06 5.50 18.97
N LYS A 3 6.11 4.56 18.92
CA LYS A 3 6.04 3.57 17.82
C LYS A 3 5.59 4.24 16.55
N THR A 4 6.11 3.81 15.40
CA THR A 4 5.76 4.34 14.08
C THR A 4 4.89 3.35 13.32
N VAL A 5 3.82 3.86 12.72
CA VAL A 5 2.93 3.10 11.83
C VAL A 5 3.00 3.67 10.42
N ALA A 6 3.33 2.85 9.44
CA ALA A 6 3.22 3.18 8.03
C ALA A 6 1.82 2.79 7.53
N VAL A 7 1.02 3.77 7.18
CA VAL A 7 -0.33 3.59 6.62
C VAL A 7 -0.22 3.66 5.10
N VAL A 8 -0.34 2.54 4.42
CA VAL A 8 -0.08 2.39 2.98
C VAL A 8 -1.39 2.34 2.20
N VAL A 9 -1.54 3.27 1.26
CA VAL A 9 -2.69 3.39 0.36
C VAL A 9 -2.19 3.42 -1.08
N LEU A 10 -2.40 2.35 -1.86
CA LEU A 10 -2.09 2.37 -3.30
C LEU A 10 -3.17 3.09 -4.10
N GLY A 11 -3.30 4.35 -3.84
CA GLY A 11 -4.24 5.24 -4.48
C GLY A 11 -4.07 6.65 -3.96
N ASP A 12 -4.97 7.53 -4.36
CA ASP A 12 -5.03 8.88 -3.84
C ASP A 12 -5.41 8.87 -2.35
N ILE A 13 -4.48 9.32 -1.51
CA ILE A 13 -4.66 9.39 -0.04
C ILE A 13 -5.92 10.20 0.31
N GLY A 14 -6.19 11.29 -0.42
CA GLY A 14 -7.36 12.15 -0.20
C GLY A 14 -8.69 11.45 -0.48
N ARG A 15 -8.69 10.40 -1.33
CA ARG A 15 -9.87 9.61 -1.65
C ARG A 15 -10.06 8.37 -0.78
N SER A 16 -9.25 8.18 0.26
CA SER A 16 -9.36 7.05 1.18
C SER A 16 -9.78 7.49 2.58
N PRO A 17 -11.08 7.80 2.81
CA PRO A 17 -11.55 8.30 4.11
C PRO A 17 -11.30 7.32 5.24
N ARG A 18 -11.40 6.02 4.96
CA ARG A 18 -11.16 4.96 5.93
C ARG A 18 -9.71 4.98 6.45
N MET A 19 -8.72 5.03 5.56
CA MET A 19 -7.31 5.06 5.96
C MET A 19 -6.93 6.38 6.62
N ARG A 20 -7.59 7.49 6.24
CA ARG A 20 -7.46 8.77 6.97
C ARG A 20 -7.97 8.65 8.40
N ASN A 21 -9.12 8.02 8.61
CA ASN A 21 -9.67 7.79 9.95
C ASN A 21 -8.76 6.89 10.79
N HIS A 22 -8.17 5.85 10.20
CA HIS A 22 -7.17 5.03 10.88
C HIS A 22 -5.94 5.86 11.27
N ALA A 23 -5.44 6.71 10.36
CA ALA A 23 -4.30 7.57 10.64
C ALA A 23 -4.58 8.55 11.80
N LEU A 24 -5.76 9.18 11.82
CA LEU A 24 -6.17 10.07 12.91
C LEU A 24 -6.30 9.33 14.24
N SER A 25 -6.93 8.15 14.24
CA SER A 25 -7.09 7.34 15.43
C SER A 25 -5.75 6.90 16.01
N LEU A 26 -4.83 6.42 15.14
CA LEU A 26 -3.48 6.02 15.54
C LEU A 26 -2.66 7.21 16.09
N ALA A 27 -2.78 8.37 15.45
CA ALA A 27 -2.11 9.59 15.92
C ALA A 27 -2.64 10.04 17.29
N LYS A 28 -3.97 9.91 17.53
CA LYS A 28 -4.61 10.19 18.81
C LYS A 28 -4.12 9.24 19.92
N GLU A 29 -3.90 7.98 19.59
CA GLU A 29 -3.31 6.97 20.51
C GLU A 29 -1.78 7.16 20.71
N GLY A 30 -1.20 8.23 20.16
CA GLY A 30 0.19 8.61 20.38
C GLY A 30 1.21 7.93 19.46
N PHE A 31 0.79 7.24 18.42
CA PHE A 31 1.69 6.73 17.39
C PHE A 31 2.19 7.86 16.47
N ASN A 32 3.42 7.70 15.95
CA ASN A 32 3.86 8.45 14.80
C ASN A 32 3.32 7.76 13.54
N VAL A 33 2.50 8.47 12.78
CA VAL A 33 1.86 7.92 11.58
C VAL A 33 2.53 8.46 10.33
N ARG A 34 2.88 7.56 9.43
CA ARG A 34 3.39 7.91 8.11
C ARG A 34 2.39 7.42 7.06
N MET A 35 1.65 8.35 6.48
CA MET A 35 0.74 8.04 5.38
C MET A 35 1.52 7.99 4.06
N ILE A 36 1.40 6.89 3.33
CA ILE A 36 2.14 6.62 2.09
C ILE A 36 1.13 6.30 0.99
N GLY A 37 1.18 7.01 -0.11
CA GLY A 37 0.30 6.81 -1.26
C GLY A 37 0.47 7.90 -2.30
N TYR A 38 -0.44 7.95 -3.26
CA TYR A 38 -0.42 8.99 -4.29
C TYR A 38 -1.15 10.25 -3.83
N GLY A 39 -0.71 11.39 -4.34
CA GLY A 39 -1.44 12.65 -4.23
C GLY A 39 -2.52 12.77 -5.31
N GLY A 40 -3.28 13.86 -5.26
CA GLY A 40 -4.30 14.18 -6.27
C GLY A 40 -5.42 15.02 -5.66
N SER A 41 -6.02 14.53 -4.61
CA SER A 41 -7.09 15.25 -3.89
C SER A 41 -6.54 16.00 -2.66
N THR A 42 -7.23 17.04 -2.27
CA THR A 42 -6.92 17.80 -1.06
C THR A 42 -7.12 16.95 0.19
N LEU A 43 -6.19 17.05 1.12
CA LEU A 43 -6.28 16.39 2.42
C LEU A 43 -6.96 17.33 3.44
N ASP A 44 -7.69 16.73 4.36
CA ASP A 44 -8.35 17.46 5.43
C ASP A 44 -7.32 18.15 6.34
N LYS A 45 -7.72 19.29 6.91
CA LYS A 45 -6.88 20.06 7.84
C LYS A 45 -6.46 19.22 9.04
N ASP A 46 -7.33 18.34 9.53
CA ASP A 46 -7.05 17.47 10.68
C ASP A 46 -5.87 16.51 10.44
N ILE A 47 -5.64 16.11 9.19
CA ILE A 47 -4.48 15.33 8.79
C ILE A 47 -3.23 16.21 8.64
N THR A 48 -3.37 17.30 7.89
CA THR A 48 -2.22 18.14 7.50
C THR A 48 -1.64 18.95 8.65
N SER A 49 -2.46 19.31 9.64
CA SER A 49 -2.02 20.04 10.83
C SER A 49 -1.58 19.17 11.99
N ASN A 50 -1.72 17.84 11.88
CA ASN A 50 -1.40 16.93 12.97
C ASN A 50 0.10 16.63 13.03
N SER A 51 0.77 17.05 14.11
CA SER A 51 2.21 16.86 14.30
C SER A 51 2.68 15.41 14.37
N ASN A 52 1.77 14.46 14.65
CA ASN A 52 2.08 13.02 14.69
C ASN A 52 1.84 12.35 13.34
N ILE A 53 1.34 13.06 12.31
CA ILE A 53 1.09 12.50 10.99
C ILE A 53 2.04 13.14 9.99
N SER A 54 2.79 12.33 9.27
CA SER A 54 3.61 12.72 8.13
C SER A 54 3.03 12.13 6.84
N ILE A 55 3.08 12.90 5.75
CA ILE A 55 2.55 12.48 4.46
C ILE A 55 3.71 12.27 3.50
N ASN A 56 3.83 11.07 2.97
CA ASN A 56 4.84 10.68 2.01
C ASN A 56 4.17 10.35 0.68
N ILE A 57 4.21 11.30 -0.26
CA ILE A 57 3.63 11.12 -1.58
C ILE A 57 4.56 10.27 -2.44
N MET A 58 4.03 9.19 -3.00
CA MET A 58 4.72 8.34 -3.97
C MET A 58 4.75 9.03 -5.34
N SER A 59 5.87 8.91 -6.04
CA SER A 59 5.98 9.41 -7.41
C SER A 59 5.10 8.58 -8.34
N GLU A 60 4.34 9.27 -9.21
CA GLU A 60 3.55 8.59 -10.23
C GLU A 60 4.45 7.87 -11.25
N PRO A 61 4.04 6.70 -11.73
CA PRO A 61 4.79 5.97 -12.74
C PRO A 61 4.77 6.75 -14.06
N PHE A 62 5.92 6.81 -14.72
CA PHE A 62 6.01 7.37 -16.07
C PHE A 62 5.10 6.58 -17.02
N THR A 63 4.18 7.27 -17.65
CA THR A 63 3.36 6.70 -18.72
C THR A 63 4.12 6.89 -20.05
N TYR A 64 4.78 5.85 -20.51
CA TYR A 64 5.28 5.84 -21.88
C TYR A 64 4.14 5.44 -22.80
N GLU A 65 3.78 6.32 -23.74
CA GLU A 65 2.89 6.02 -24.87
C GLU A 65 3.59 5.12 -25.92
N PHE A 66 4.40 4.18 -25.47
CA PHE A 66 4.92 3.19 -26.40
C PHE A 66 3.85 2.11 -26.60
N ALA A 67 3.54 1.82 -27.87
CA ALA A 67 2.61 0.77 -28.33
C ALA A 67 3.02 -0.66 -27.92
N LEU A 68 3.83 -0.79 -26.87
CA LEU A 68 4.25 -2.05 -26.29
C LEU A 68 3.15 -2.56 -25.38
N LYS A 69 2.63 -3.69 -25.77
CA LYS A 69 1.69 -4.58 -25.11
C LYS A 69 1.32 -4.18 -23.67
N LYS A 70 0.04 -4.01 -23.40
CA LYS A 70 -0.62 -3.68 -22.12
C LYS A 70 0.07 -4.30 -20.88
N TYR A 71 0.58 -5.52 -21.00
CA TYR A 71 1.27 -6.24 -19.93
C TYR A 71 2.64 -5.66 -19.56
N VAL A 72 3.41 -5.14 -20.53
CA VAL A 72 4.72 -4.54 -20.27
C VAL A 72 4.55 -3.23 -19.49
N ASN A 73 3.58 -2.41 -19.89
CA ASN A 73 3.26 -1.18 -19.16
C ASN A 73 2.79 -1.47 -17.73
N TYR A 74 1.99 -2.53 -17.55
CA TYR A 74 1.57 -2.96 -16.22
C TYR A 74 2.77 -3.43 -15.37
N ALA A 75 3.67 -4.22 -15.93
CA ALA A 75 4.87 -4.68 -15.23
C ALA A 75 5.77 -3.49 -14.82
N ILE A 76 5.99 -2.52 -15.72
CA ILE A 76 6.76 -1.30 -15.42
C ILE A 76 6.10 -0.52 -14.28
N LYS A 77 4.78 -0.35 -14.31
CA LYS A 77 4.04 0.31 -13.22
C LYS A 77 4.20 -0.44 -11.89
N CYS A 78 4.09 -1.77 -11.89
CA CYS A 78 4.28 -2.58 -10.69
C CYS A 78 5.70 -2.43 -10.11
N VAL A 79 6.73 -2.45 -10.96
CA VAL A 79 8.12 -2.26 -10.54
C VAL A 79 8.32 -0.86 -9.95
N TRP A 80 7.82 0.18 -10.64
CA TRP A 80 7.92 1.55 -10.17
C TRP A 80 7.22 1.77 -8.83
N GLN A 81 6.00 1.27 -8.69
CA GLN A 81 5.25 1.31 -7.43
C GLN A 81 5.99 0.60 -6.30
N SER A 82 6.61 -0.54 -6.61
CA SER A 82 7.39 -1.29 -5.62
C SER A 82 8.60 -0.50 -5.14
N LEU A 83 9.36 0.09 -6.04
CA LEU A 83 10.55 0.88 -5.71
C LEU A 83 10.19 2.13 -4.91
N THR A 84 9.18 2.88 -5.33
CA THR A 84 8.74 4.09 -4.64
C THR A 84 8.15 3.77 -3.26
N LEU A 85 7.41 2.67 -3.12
CA LEU A 85 6.91 2.22 -1.83
C LEU A 85 8.04 1.85 -0.87
N LEU A 86 9.00 1.04 -1.31
CA LEU A 86 10.16 0.65 -0.48
C LEU A 86 10.97 1.86 -0.04
N TRP A 87 11.09 2.87 -0.90
CA TRP A 87 11.73 4.14 -0.54
C TRP A 87 10.97 4.89 0.55
N CYS A 88 9.65 4.95 0.45
CA CYS A 88 8.80 5.69 1.38
C CYS A 88 8.56 4.98 2.71
N ILE A 89 8.57 3.63 2.73
CA ILE A 89 8.12 2.86 3.88
C ILE A 89 9.05 2.99 5.08
N GLY A 90 10.39 3.05 4.87
CA GLY A 90 11.38 3.09 5.93
C GLY A 90 11.26 1.89 6.87
N VAL A 91 11.64 2.03 8.14
CA VAL A 91 11.59 0.96 9.16
C VAL A 91 10.54 1.30 10.22
N PRO A 92 9.24 1.08 9.97
CA PRO A 92 8.17 1.30 10.95
C PRO A 92 8.09 0.12 11.93
N ASN A 93 7.30 0.27 13.00
CA ASN A 93 6.94 -0.85 13.89
C ASN A 93 5.76 -1.63 13.30
N PHE A 94 4.84 -0.94 12.61
CA PHE A 94 3.67 -1.53 11.98
C PHE A 94 3.50 -0.99 10.57
N ILE A 95 3.06 -1.86 9.67
CA ILE A 95 2.59 -1.49 8.33
C ILE A 95 1.10 -1.80 8.30
N LEU A 96 0.26 -0.77 8.20
CA LEU A 96 -1.17 -0.90 7.96
C LEU A 96 -1.42 -0.74 6.47
N LEU A 97 -1.75 -1.83 5.79
CA LEU A 97 -1.95 -1.89 4.36
C LEU A 97 -3.42 -1.99 4.01
N GLN A 98 -3.88 -1.08 3.15
CA GLN A 98 -5.21 -1.18 2.55
C GLN A 98 -5.24 -2.24 1.46
N ASN A 99 -6.18 -3.15 1.51
CA ASN A 99 -6.50 -4.12 0.46
C ASN A 99 -7.96 -3.96 0.02
N PRO A 100 -8.29 -3.78 -1.26
CA PRO A 100 -7.47 -3.78 -2.47
C PRO A 100 -6.73 -2.46 -2.71
N PRO A 101 -5.73 -2.44 -3.64
CA PRO A 101 -5.28 -3.53 -4.50
C PRO A 101 -4.25 -4.45 -3.82
N ALA A 102 -4.32 -5.76 -4.09
CA ALA A 102 -3.39 -6.73 -3.52
C ALA A 102 -2.02 -6.73 -4.23
N ILE A 103 -2.01 -6.60 -5.56
CA ILE A 103 -0.81 -6.67 -6.39
C ILE A 103 -0.39 -5.25 -6.80
N PRO A 104 0.89 -4.90 -6.68
CA PRO A 104 2.05 -5.68 -6.19
C PRO A 104 2.28 -5.58 -4.67
N VAL A 105 1.50 -4.81 -3.92
CA VAL A 105 1.82 -4.29 -2.59
C VAL A 105 1.79 -5.34 -1.50
N LEU A 106 0.79 -6.21 -1.51
CA LEU A 106 0.67 -7.23 -0.47
C LEU A 106 1.88 -8.17 -0.45
N PRO A 107 2.27 -8.83 -1.58
CA PRO A 107 3.47 -9.66 -1.58
C PRO A 107 4.75 -8.87 -1.31
N LEU A 108 4.82 -7.61 -1.74
CA LEU A 108 5.97 -6.76 -1.49
C LEU A 108 6.14 -6.44 0.00
N CYS A 109 5.07 -6.03 0.69
CA CYS A 109 5.11 -5.75 2.13
C CYS A 109 5.41 -7.01 2.95
N TYR A 110 4.84 -8.15 2.53
CA TYR A 110 5.13 -9.44 3.16
C TYR A 110 6.62 -9.81 3.02
N LEU A 111 7.16 -9.72 1.79
CA LEU A 111 8.57 -10.00 1.52
C LEU A 111 9.48 -9.02 2.27
N TYR A 112 9.13 -7.74 2.29
CA TYR A 112 9.85 -6.71 3.03
C TYR A 112 9.93 -7.06 4.53
N CYS A 113 8.82 -7.43 5.16
CA CYS A 113 8.80 -7.86 6.56
C CYS A 113 9.63 -9.14 6.77
N SER A 114 9.51 -10.10 5.86
CA SER A 114 10.22 -11.40 5.96
C SER A 114 11.74 -11.25 5.88
N ILE A 115 12.23 -10.33 5.04
CA ILE A 115 13.66 -10.05 4.87
C ILE A 115 14.18 -9.16 6.01
N SER A 116 13.42 -8.13 6.40
CA SER A 116 13.88 -7.13 7.37
C SER A 116 13.84 -7.66 8.81
N ASN A 117 12.84 -8.44 9.18
CA ASN A 117 12.64 -8.88 10.57
C ASN A 117 13.81 -9.69 11.15
N PRO A 118 14.46 -10.64 10.44
CA PRO A 118 15.60 -11.35 10.97
C PRO A 118 16.74 -10.41 11.40
N PHE A 119 17.00 -9.36 10.62
CA PHE A 119 18.02 -8.36 10.95
C PHE A 119 17.57 -7.45 12.10
N LEU A 120 16.32 -7.00 12.07
CA LEU A 120 15.77 -6.11 13.10
C LEU A 120 15.66 -6.80 14.45
N TYR A 121 15.47 -8.12 14.47
CA TYR A 121 15.41 -8.91 15.70
C TYR A 121 16.71 -8.85 16.50
N LEU A 122 17.86 -8.72 15.83
CA LEU A 122 19.16 -8.52 16.48
C LEU A 122 19.22 -7.21 17.28
N PHE A 123 18.36 -6.25 16.98
CA PHE A 123 18.25 -4.95 17.65
C PHE A 123 16.98 -4.85 18.53
N GLY A 124 16.32 -5.98 18.81
CA GLY A 124 15.08 -6.01 19.59
C GLY A 124 13.90 -5.31 18.90
N LYS A 125 13.91 -5.22 17.55
CA LYS A 125 12.88 -4.59 16.73
C LYS A 125 12.18 -5.62 15.86
N LYS A 126 10.93 -5.32 15.48
CA LYS A 126 10.11 -6.13 14.57
C LYS A 126 9.16 -5.22 13.82
N ILE A 127 8.90 -5.54 12.58
CA ILE A 127 7.85 -4.93 11.78
C ILE A 127 6.67 -5.91 11.70
N GLU A 128 5.49 -5.45 12.06
CA GLU A 128 4.26 -6.23 11.95
C GLU A 128 3.40 -5.70 10.81
N LEU A 129 2.94 -6.61 9.93
CA LEU A 129 2.05 -6.30 8.83
C LEU A 129 0.60 -6.49 9.27
N VAL A 130 -0.19 -5.44 9.16
CA VAL A 130 -1.62 -5.41 9.46
C VAL A 130 -2.38 -5.11 8.17
N LEU A 131 -3.34 -5.95 7.83
CA LEU A 131 -4.15 -5.78 6.61
C LEU A 131 -5.51 -5.20 6.96
N ASP A 132 -5.84 -4.06 6.38
CA ASP A 132 -7.20 -3.54 6.34
C ASP A 132 -7.93 -4.17 5.16
N TRP A 133 -8.53 -5.35 5.41
CA TRP A 133 -9.20 -6.13 4.38
C TRP A 133 -10.62 -5.61 4.15
N HIS A 134 -10.81 -4.88 3.08
CA HIS A 134 -12.09 -4.26 2.76
C HIS A 134 -12.91 -5.08 1.75
N ASN A 135 -12.25 -5.52 0.69
CA ASN A 135 -12.82 -6.36 -0.36
C ASN A 135 -11.73 -7.29 -0.91
N TYR A 136 -12.14 -8.36 -1.59
CA TYR A 136 -11.20 -9.17 -2.34
C TYR A 136 -10.82 -8.45 -3.63
N ALA A 137 -9.53 -8.20 -3.85
CA ALA A 137 -9.04 -7.53 -5.04
C ALA A 137 -9.35 -8.34 -6.30
N TYR A 138 -9.26 -9.69 -6.22
CA TYR A 138 -9.61 -10.55 -7.34
C TYR A 138 -11.06 -10.41 -7.80
N SER A 139 -12.01 -10.20 -6.89
CA SER A 139 -13.43 -10.04 -7.24
C SER A 139 -13.70 -8.70 -7.92
N ILE A 140 -13.10 -7.61 -7.42
CA ILE A 140 -13.19 -6.28 -8.05
C ILE A 140 -12.52 -6.33 -9.43
N MET A 141 -11.37 -6.99 -9.53
CA MET A 141 -10.65 -7.14 -10.80
C MET A 141 -11.46 -7.94 -11.82
N ALA A 142 -12.13 -9.03 -11.39
CA ALA A 142 -13.00 -9.82 -12.26
C ALA A 142 -14.16 -9.00 -12.84
N MET A 143 -14.74 -8.09 -12.04
CA MET A 143 -15.83 -7.20 -12.51
C MET A 143 -15.36 -6.13 -13.50
N SER A 144 -14.07 -5.80 -13.52
CA SER A 144 -13.52 -4.79 -14.45
C SER A 144 -13.14 -5.36 -15.83
N PHE A 145 -13.19 -6.68 -16.01
CA PHE A 145 -13.00 -7.33 -17.30
C PHE A 145 -14.37 -7.58 -17.97
N ASP A 146 -14.45 -7.33 -19.26
CA ASP A 146 -15.62 -7.68 -20.08
C ASP A 146 -15.90 -9.18 -19.94
N ASN A 147 -17.15 -9.54 -19.66
CA ASN A 147 -17.65 -10.90 -19.42
C ASN A 147 -17.45 -11.49 -18.02
N ASN A 148 -17.16 -10.70 -16.99
CA ASN A 148 -17.03 -11.23 -15.61
C ASN A 148 -16.08 -12.43 -15.50
N THR A 149 -14.94 -12.43 -16.22
CA THR A 149 -14.12 -13.61 -16.42
C THR A 149 -13.24 -13.85 -15.19
N SER A 150 -13.67 -14.76 -14.31
CA SER A 150 -12.85 -15.26 -13.21
C SER A 150 -11.57 -15.98 -13.67
N ASP A 151 -11.48 -16.34 -14.94
CA ASP A 151 -10.39 -17.12 -15.53
C ASP A 151 -9.20 -16.29 -16.05
N HIS A 152 -9.31 -14.96 -15.99
CA HIS A 152 -8.22 -14.12 -16.43
C HIS A 152 -6.96 -14.36 -15.56
N PRO A 153 -5.74 -14.50 -16.14
CA PRO A 153 -4.53 -14.86 -15.40
C PRO A 153 -4.23 -13.94 -14.21
N LEU A 154 -4.49 -12.64 -14.35
CA LEU A 154 -4.30 -11.67 -13.25
C LEU A 154 -5.31 -11.87 -12.11
N VAL A 155 -6.56 -12.24 -12.42
CA VAL A 155 -7.58 -12.56 -11.40
C VAL A 155 -7.20 -13.82 -10.64
N ARG A 156 -6.75 -14.87 -11.34
CA ARG A 156 -6.25 -16.09 -10.70
C ARG A 156 -5.04 -15.84 -9.83
N LEU A 157 -4.09 -15.02 -10.29
CA LEU A 157 -2.91 -14.65 -9.51
C LEU A 157 -3.29 -13.87 -8.26
N SER A 158 -4.19 -12.87 -8.38
CA SER A 158 -4.70 -12.12 -7.23
C SER A 158 -5.40 -13.02 -6.23
N LYS A 159 -6.28 -13.92 -6.70
CA LYS A 159 -6.96 -14.92 -5.86
C LYS A 159 -5.97 -15.82 -5.12
N PHE A 160 -4.94 -16.31 -5.80
CA PHE A 160 -3.90 -17.15 -5.17
C PHE A 160 -3.15 -16.40 -4.07
N ILE A 161 -2.78 -15.12 -4.31
CA ILE A 161 -2.08 -14.29 -3.32
C ILE A 161 -2.96 -14.00 -2.11
N GLU A 162 -4.25 -13.74 -2.33
CA GLU A 162 -5.20 -13.42 -1.26
C GLU A 162 -5.69 -14.65 -0.48
N SER A 163 -5.48 -15.86 -0.99
CA SER A 163 -5.90 -17.11 -0.34
C SER A 163 -4.83 -17.76 0.55
N LYS A 164 -3.64 -17.18 0.60
CA LYS A 164 -2.49 -17.64 1.42
C LYS A 164 -2.29 -16.76 2.65
#